data_1e29b2bb61343c670ae830efe12b78b8
#
_entry.id   1e29b2bb61343c670ae830efe12b78b8
#
_cell.length_a   1.000
_cell.length_b   1.000
_cell.length_c   1.000
_cell.angle_alpha   90.00
_cell.angle_beta   90.00
_cell.angle_gamma   90.00
#
_symmetry.space_group_name_H-M   'P 1'
#
loop_
_entity.id
_entity.type
_entity.pdbx_description
1 polymer ?
#
loop_
_entity_poly.entity_id
_entity_poly.type
_entity_poly.pdbx_seq_one_letter_code
_entity_poly.pdbx_strand_id
1 'polypeptide(L)'
;VDVTTAAAALDRLEQVYSSRPGTVRALAEQGRRVIGVVGADVPVELVEAAGAVAYRLHGHPDVLSAEAQEVLGASLDPVAHSVLTQVLGGSLTFLDGLVVSRDSQASLQLFYALRELRRLEPHRAIPPLHLLDLLHLPTEPTARYDEVRLGRLADVLGSWTGQPVTAGLTASVAAVAELRHLLREVSDLRRGPRPVLTGTRVLRVLGAAAALPTDVSLPLLRRLVDGAGALPALPQGRRVYLTGSAQDHDEVYVALEAALGCLVVGEDTDWGDLALSADVGGADLGALARAYRDRGPAAATASLPRRAAWTAEQVRRSAAEVLLGVVREHDEAPAWDFPAQRAAVAADGVPSALLARQPYRVLATDLRSALGSATCEPVLSGARA
;
A
#
# COMPACT_ATOMS: atom_id res chain seq x y z
N VAL A 1 -11.42 11.19 23.12
CA VAL A 1 -10.54 10.22 23.79
C VAL A 1 -9.22 10.93 24.02
N ASP A 2 -8.79 11.00 25.29
CA ASP A 2 -7.50 11.61 25.64
C ASP A 2 -6.38 10.69 25.17
N VAL A 3 -5.64 11.12 24.14
CA VAL A 3 -4.57 10.33 23.50
C VAL A 3 -3.22 10.80 24.07
N THR A 4 -3.00 10.58 25.34
CA THR A 4 -1.79 11.05 26.03
C THR A 4 -0.62 10.06 26.01
N THR A 5 -0.87 8.78 25.71
CA THR A 5 0.14 7.69 25.73
C THR A 5 0.34 7.05 24.37
N ALA A 6 1.47 6.36 24.17
CA ALA A 6 1.72 5.57 22.97
C ALA A 6 0.65 4.48 22.73
N ALA A 7 0.20 3.82 23.80
CA ALA A 7 -0.86 2.82 23.72
C ALA A 7 -2.17 3.43 23.23
N ALA A 8 -2.59 4.57 23.78
CA ALA A 8 -3.81 5.25 23.35
C ALA A 8 -3.70 5.78 21.91
N ALA A 9 -2.53 6.23 21.48
CA ALA A 9 -2.28 6.62 20.09
C ALA A 9 -2.40 5.42 19.13
N LEU A 10 -1.82 4.28 19.50
CA LEU A 10 -1.93 3.04 18.76
C LEU A 10 -3.38 2.56 18.65
N ASP A 11 -4.10 2.51 19.78
CA ASP A 11 -5.51 2.12 19.81
C ASP A 11 -6.37 3.03 18.92
N ARG A 12 -6.08 4.34 18.91
CA ARG A 12 -6.77 5.29 18.01
C ARG A 12 -6.50 5.01 16.55
N LEU A 13 -5.26 4.71 16.17
CA LEU A 13 -4.88 4.35 14.81
C LEU A 13 -5.53 3.01 14.38
N GLU A 14 -5.57 2.00 15.26
CA GLU A 14 -6.25 0.74 15.00
C GLU A 14 -7.78 0.92 14.83
N GLN A 15 -8.41 1.81 15.61
CA GLN A 15 -9.82 2.19 15.41
C GLN A 15 -10.05 2.84 14.05
N VAL A 16 -9.18 3.76 13.64
CA VAL A 16 -9.24 4.37 12.30
C VAL A 16 -9.12 3.31 11.23
N TYR A 17 -8.16 2.41 11.33
CA TYR A 17 -7.98 1.32 10.38
C TYR A 17 -9.24 0.46 10.23
N SER A 18 -9.86 0.08 11.33
CA SER A 18 -11.06 -0.77 11.35
C SER A 18 -12.30 -0.07 10.76
N SER A 19 -12.32 1.26 10.76
CA SER A 19 -13.45 2.08 10.28
C SER A 19 -13.03 3.12 9.23
N ARG A 20 -12.01 2.81 8.42
CA ARG A 20 -11.45 3.75 7.40
C ARG A 20 -12.52 4.50 6.60
N PRO A 21 -13.49 3.83 5.93
CA PRO A 21 -14.52 4.56 5.19
C PRO A 21 -15.39 5.48 6.06
N GLY A 22 -15.75 5.03 7.26
CA GLY A 22 -16.55 5.82 8.21
C GLY A 22 -15.78 7.03 8.75
N THR A 23 -14.50 6.85 9.06
CA THR A 23 -13.62 7.96 9.51
C THR A 23 -13.49 9.02 8.43
N VAL A 24 -13.25 8.62 7.18
CA VAL A 24 -13.08 9.57 6.06
C VAL A 24 -14.41 10.25 5.72
N ARG A 25 -15.53 9.52 5.77
CA ARG A 25 -16.86 10.12 5.62
C ARG A 25 -17.13 11.20 6.67
N ALA A 26 -16.78 10.95 7.93
CA ALA A 26 -16.92 11.95 8.99
C ALA A 26 -16.05 13.22 8.73
N LEU A 27 -14.87 13.07 8.13
CA LEU A 27 -14.05 14.23 7.69
C LEU A 27 -14.75 15.00 6.56
N ALA A 28 -15.37 14.31 5.60
CA ALA A 28 -16.15 14.94 4.54
C ALA A 28 -17.37 15.70 5.10
N GLU A 29 -18.09 15.10 6.05
CA GLU A 29 -19.22 15.74 6.75
C GLU A 29 -18.80 16.98 7.54
N GLN A 30 -17.54 17.05 7.98
CA GLN A 30 -16.92 18.24 8.60
C GLN A 30 -16.45 19.29 7.56
N GLY A 31 -16.72 19.07 6.28
CA GLY A 31 -16.39 20.00 5.20
C GLY A 31 -15.00 19.82 4.60
N ARG A 32 -14.25 18.75 4.95
CA ARG A 32 -12.97 18.44 4.29
C ARG A 32 -13.24 17.87 2.89
N ARG A 33 -12.51 18.35 1.89
CA ARG A 33 -12.50 17.71 0.57
C ARG A 33 -11.80 16.37 0.65
N VAL A 34 -12.32 15.37 -0.06
CA VAL A 34 -11.76 14.02 -0.04
C VAL A 34 -11.53 13.53 -1.46
N ILE A 35 -10.29 13.16 -1.73
CA ILE A 35 -9.90 12.54 -3.00
C ILE A 35 -9.59 11.06 -2.76
N GLY A 36 -10.36 10.20 -3.39
CA GLY A 36 -10.07 8.76 -3.42
C GLY A 36 -8.83 8.50 -4.28
N VAL A 37 -8.01 7.54 -3.82
CA VAL A 37 -6.79 7.13 -4.51
C VAL A 37 -6.80 5.62 -4.68
N VAL A 38 -6.62 5.13 -5.91
CA VAL A 38 -6.38 3.71 -6.22
C VAL A 38 -4.96 3.56 -6.72
N GLY A 39 -4.25 2.57 -6.18
CA GLY A 39 -2.85 2.32 -6.49
C GLY A 39 -1.87 3.10 -5.62
N ALA A 40 -0.60 3.06 -5.98
CA ALA A 40 0.50 3.54 -5.15
C ALA A 40 1.27 4.73 -5.74
N ASP A 41 1.04 5.10 -7.02
CA ASP A 41 1.80 6.16 -7.70
C ASP A 41 1.23 7.56 -7.50
N VAL A 42 0.07 7.70 -6.87
CA VAL A 42 -0.55 9.02 -6.65
C VAL A 42 0.17 9.77 -5.55
N PRO A 43 0.82 10.92 -5.83
CA PRO A 43 1.49 11.71 -4.81
C PRO A 43 0.48 12.31 -3.83
N VAL A 44 0.54 11.83 -2.58
CA VAL A 44 -0.28 12.36 -1.46
C VAL A 44 0.01 13.85 -1.27
N GLU A 45 1.24 14.27 -1.53
CA GLU A 45 1.69 15.66 -1.49
C GLU A 45 0.83 16.59 -2.35
N LEU A 46 0.46 16.14 -3.56
CA LEU A 46 -0.37 16.97 -4.46
C LEU A 46 -1.82 17.05 -3.97
N VAL A 47 -2.34 15.96 -3.42
CA VAL A 47 -3.71 15.93 -2.88
C VAL A 47 -3.82 16.84 -1.67
N GLU A 48 -2.89 16.75 -0.72
CA GLU A 48 -2.86 17.60 0.47
C GLU A 48 -2.56 19.06 0.13
N ALA A 49 -1.69 19.32 -0.85
CA ALA A 49 -1.41 20.66 -1.33
C ALA A 49 -2.64 21.33 -1.95
N ALA A 50 -3.56 20.56 -2.51
CA ALA A 50 -4.88 21.01 -2.96
C ALA A 50 -5.89 21.21 -1.81
N GLY A 51 -5.49 21.07 -0.55
CA GLY A 51 -6.37 21.19 0.62
C GLY A 51 -7.33 20.02 0.83
N ALA A 52 -7.05 18.85 0.25
CA ALA A 52 -7.90 17.68 0.35
C ALA A 52 -7.26 16.56 1.18
N VAL A 53 -8.08 15.66 1.67
CA VAL A 53 -7.68 14.40 2.31
C VAL A 53 -7.43 13.36 1.22
N ALA A 54 -6.25 12.75 1.20
CA ALA A 54 -5.97 11.60 0.36
C ALA A 54 -6.51 10.34 1.05
N TYR A 55 -7.50 9.69 0.45
CA TYR A 55 -8.02 8.42 0.93
C TYR A 55 -7.62 7.29 0.00
N ARG A 56 -6.65 6.47 0.40
CA ARG A 56 -6.29 5.29 -0.38
C ARG A 56 -7.35 4.22 -0.21
N LEU A 57 -8.05 3.90 -1.32
CA LEU A 57 -9.07 2.86 -1.35
C LEU A 57 -8.43 1.49 -1.18
N HIS A 58 -9.12 0.62 -0.49
CA HIS A 58 -8.72 -0.75 -0.20
C HIS A 58 -9.90 -1.68 -0.46
N GLY A 59 -9.62 -2.92 -0.77
CA GLY A 59 -10.63 -3.94 -0.84
C GLY A 59 -10.81 -4.70 0.46
N HIS A 60 -11.75 -5.61 0.46
CA HIS A 60 -11.97 -6.58 1.53
C HIS A 60 -12.61 -7.85 0.96
N PRO A 61 -12.20 -9.06 1.39
CA PRO A 61 -12.73 -10.32 0.87
C PRO A 61 -14.25 -10.48 1.00
N ASP A 62 -14.88 -9.83 1.99
CA ASP A 62 -16.33 -9.86 2.18
C ASP A 62 -17.08 -8.81 1.37
N VAL A 63 -16.38 -7.93 0.66
CA VAL A 63 -16.97 -6.83 -0.11
C VAL A 63 -16.77 -7.12 -1.60
N LEU A 64 -17.53 -8.08 -2.11
CA LEU A 64 -17.54 -8.51 -3.51
C LEU A 64 -18.99 -8.65 -3.97
N SER A 65 -19.33 -8.07 -5.12
CA SER A 65 -20.66 -8.20 -5.74
C SER A 65 -20.60 -8.91 -7.08
N ALA A 66 -21.67 -9.62 -7.42
CA ALA A 66 -21.81 -10.25 -8.74
C ALA A 66 -21.77 -9.20 -9.86
N GLU A 67 -22.36 -8.03 -9.64
CA GLU A 67 -22.35 -6.92 -10.59
C GLU A 67 -20.92 -6.44 -10.90
N ALA A 68 -20.07 -6.27 -9.89
CA ALA A 68 -18.69 -5.89 -10.11
C ALA A 68 -17.89 -6.97 -10.86
N GLN A 69 -18.18 -8.24 -10.61
CA GLN A 69 -17.59 -9.36 -11.35
C GLN A 69 -18.06 -9.42 -12.80
N GLU A 70 -19.33 -9.12 -13.06
CA GLU A 70 -19.87 -9.05 -14.42
C GLU A 70 -19.24 -7.92 -15.23
N VAL A 71 -19.07 -6.75 -14.62
CA VAL A 71 -18.48 -5.56 -15.27
C VAL A 71 -17.01 -5.74 -15.57
N LEU A 72 -16.22 -6.27 -14.63
CA LEU A 72 -14.75 -6.41 -14.77
C LEU A 72 -14.30 -7.75 -15.36
N GLY A 73 -15.20 -8.75 -15.38
CA GLY A 73 -14.84 -10.13 -15.71
C GLY A 73 -14.17 -10.86 -14.53
N ALA A 74 -14.25 -12.18 -14.53
CA ALA A 74 -13.80 -13.01 -13.40
C ALA A 74 -12.27 -13.11 -13.27
N SER A 75 -11.49 -12.78 -14.32
CA SER A 75 -10.05 -12.98 -14.39
C SER A 75 -9.25 -11.71 -14.04
N LEU A 76 -9.70 -10.96 -13.05
CA LEU A 76 -9.04 -9.75 -12.58
C LEU A 76 -8.76 -9.84 -11.08
N ASP A 77 -7.74 -9.13 -10.60
CA ASP A 77 -7.41 -9.07 -9.17
C ASP A 77 -8.65 -8.67 -8.35
N PRO A 78 -9.06 -9.45 -7.34
CA PRO A 78 -10.27 -9.21 -6.55
C PRO A 78 -10.27 -7.87 -5.80
N VAL A 79 -9.13 -7.24 -5.60
CA VAL A 79 -9.05 -5.87 -5.07
C VAL A 79 -9.85 -4.90 -5.95
N ALA A 80 -9.71 -5.00 -7.28
CA ALA A 80 -10.47 -4.15 -8.22
C ALA A 80 -11.97 -4.41 -8.13
N HIS A 81 -12.39 -5.69 -8.00
CA HIS A 81 -13.80 -6.05 -7.81
C HIS A 81 -14.35 -5.46 -6.51
N SER A 82 -13.60 -5.55 -5.42
CA SER A 82 -14.02 -5.01 -4.14
C SER A 82 -14.15 -3.48 -4.16
N VAL A 83 -13.19 -2.78 -4.77
CA VAL A 83 -13.26 -1.32 -4.93
C VAL A 83 -14.45 -0.92 -5.82
N LEU A 84 -14.68 -1.63 -6.94
CA LEU A 84 -15.85 -1.37 -7.79
C LEU A 84 -17.16 -1.63 -7.03
N THR A 85 -17.24 -2.71 -6.25
CA THR A 85 -18.41 -3.00 -5.39
C THR A 85 -18.71 -1.84 -4.44
N GLN A 86 -17.70 -1.24 -3.83
CA GLN A 86 -17.85 -0.09 -2.94
C GLN A 86 -18.39 1.14 -3.68
N VAL A 87 -17.89 1.40 -4.90
CA VAL A 87 -18.39 2.51 -5.74
C VAL A 87 -19.84 2.28 -6.14
N LEU A 88 -20.17 1.10 -6.69
CA LEU A 88 -21.51 0.76 -7.14
C LEU A 88 -22.53 0.73 -6.00
N GLY A 89 -22.12 0.26 -4.82
CA GLY A 89 -22.93 0.23 -3.60
C GLY A 89 -23.12 1.60 -2.93
N GLY A 90 -22.56 2.68 -3.49
CA GLY A 90 -22.73 4.05 -2.99
C GLY A 90 -22.00 4.36 -1.68
N SER A 91 -21.13 3.48 -1.21
CA SER A 91 -20.38 3.69 0.05
C SER A 91 -19.31 4.79 -0.07
N LEU A 92 -18.96 5.21 -1.28
CA LEU A 92 -17.93 6.20 -1.59
C LEU A 92 -18.48 7.50 -2.19
N THR A 93 -19.75 7.80 -2.02
CA THR A 93 -20.40 9.01 -2.55
C THR A 93 -19.90 10.31 -1.94
N PHE A 94 -19.15 10.25 -0.84
CA PHE A 94 -18.53 11.40 -0.20
C PHE A 94 -17.21 11.86 -0.86
N LEU A 95 -16.74 11.14 -1.91
CA LEU A 95 -15.53 11.53 -2.63
C LEU A 95 -15.79 12.68 -3.59
N ASP A 96 -14.97 13.73 -3.52
CA ASP A 96 -14.98 14.85 -4.47
C ASP A 96 -14.32 14.49 -5.81
N GLY A 97 -13.48 13.47 -5.83
CA GLY A 97 -12.85 12.91 -7.03
C GLY A 97 -12.14 11.59 -6.73
N LEU A 98 -11.80 10.86 -7.78
CA LEU A 98 -11.07 9.59 -7.71
C LEU A 98 -9.92 9.60 -8.70
N VAL A 99 -8.69 9.50 -8.18
CA VAL A 99 -7.48 9.35 -8.97
C VAL A 99 -7.09 7.87 -8.98
N VAL A 100 -6.99 7.29 -10.18
CA VAL A 100 -6.56 5.91 -10.36
C VAL A 100 -5.17 5.91 -10.98
N SER A 101 -4.22 5.24 -10.33
CA SER A 101 -2.88 5.02 -10.84
C SER A 101 -2.87 3.85 -11.83
N ARG A 102 -2.09 3.99 -12.90
CA ARG A 102 -1.83 2.89 -13.85
C ARG A 102 -0.63 2.05 -13.40
N ASP A 103 -0.60 1.65 -12.15
CA ASP A 103 0.46 0.83 -11.56
C ASP A 103 0.21 -0.68 -11.68
N SER A 104 -1.00 -1.07 -12.09
CA SER A 104 -1.37 -2.46 -12.37
C SER A 104 -2.40 -2.55 -13.49
N GLN A 105 -2.51 -3.74 -14.10
CA GLN A 105 -3.56 -4.01 -15.09
C GLN A 105 -4.95 -3.91 -14.46
N ALA A 106 -5.10 -4.33 -13.22
CA ALA A 106 -6.36 -4.29 -12.50
C ALA A 106 -6.84 -2.85 -12.26
N SER A 107 -5.95 -1.96 -11.84
CA SER A 107 -6.23 -0.53 -11.66
C SER A 107 -6.68 0.11 -13.00
N LEU A 108 -5.99 -0.21 -14.09
CA LEU A 108 -6.34 0.32 -15.41
C LEU A 108 -7.72 -0.12 -15.88
N GLN A 109 -8.05 -1.41 -15.72
CA GLN A 109 -9.36 -1.94 -16.09
C GLN A 109 -10.46 -1.34 -15.21
N LEU A 110 -10.22 -1.19 -13.92
CA LEU A 110 -11.11 -0.50 -12.99
C LEU A 110 -11.41 0.93 -13.46
N PHE A 111 -10.38 1.68 -13.87
CA PHE A 111 -10.56 3.04 -14.40
C PHE A 111 -11.45 3.05 -15.64
N TYR A 112 -11.21 2.16 -16.60
CA TYR A 112 -12.04 2.10 -17.82
C TYR A 112 -13.49 1.72 -17.51
N ALA A 113 -13.71 0.75 -16.63
CA ALA A 113 -15.05 0.36 -16.20
C ALA A 113 -15.80 1.53 -15.54
N LEU A 114 -15.16 2.20 -14.57
CA LEU A 114 -15.76 3.36 -13.89
C LEU A 114 -16.06 4.52 -14.86
N ARG A 115 -15.15 4.79 -15.79
CA ARG A 115 -15.35 5.83 -16.81
C ARG A 115 -16.56 5.54 -17.71
N GLU A 116 -16.69 4.30 -18.19
CA GLU A 116 -17.81 3.92 -19.05
C GLU A 116 -19.13 3.85 -18.25
N LEU A 117 -19.13 3.31 -17.04
CA LEU A 117 -20.31 3.32 -16.17
C LEU A 117 -20.79 4.76 -15.90
N ARG A 118 -19.87 5.68 -15.58
CA ARG A 118 -20.22 7.08 -15.37
C ARG A 118 -20.82 7.73 -16.63
N ARG A 119 -20.40 7.32 -17.82
CA ARG A 119 -20.92 7.81 -19.11
C ARG A 119 -22.28 7.20 -19.45
N LEU A 120 -22.44 5.88 -19.24
CA LEU A 120 -23.63 5.13 -19.62
C LEU A 120 -24.76 5.24 -18.60
N GLU A 121 -24.41 5.37 -17.33
CA GLU A 121 -25.32 5.36 -16.19
C GLU A 121 -25.11 6.62 -15.31
N PRO A 122 -25.43 7.81 -15.85
CA PRO A 122 -25.15 9.09 -15.17
C PRO A 122 -25.95 9.26 -13.85
N HIS A 123 -26.95 8.43 -13.60
CA HIS A 123 -27.68 8.39 -12.33
C HIS A 123 -26.88 7.78 -11.19
N ARG A 124 -25.82 7.03 -11.48
CA ARG A 124 -24.92 6.52 -10.46
C ARG A 124 -23.99 7.63 -9.96
N ALA A 125 -23.86 7.75 -8.66
CA ALA A 125 -23.02 8.76 -8.02
C ALA A 125 -21.53 8.37 -8.08
N ILE A 126 -21.00 8.14 -9.31
CA ILE A 126 -19.57 7.88 -9.53
C ILE A 126 -18.86 9.23 -9.54
N PRO A 127 -17.83 9.44 -8.68
CA PRO A 127 -17.10 10.70 -8.61
C PRO A 127 -16.38 11.06 -9.91
N PRO A 128 -15.95 12.30 -10.12
CA PRO A 128 -15.03 12.66 -11.21
C PRO A 128 -13.78 11.79 -11.17
N LEU A 129 -13.27 11.38 -12.35
CA LEU A 129 -12.18 10.40 -12.48
C LEU A 129 -10.96 11.04 -13.15
N HIS A 130 -9.76 10.69 -12.68
CA HIS A 130 -8.50 11.00 -13.35
C HIS A 130 -7.61 9.76 -13.37
N LEU A 131 -7.01 9.44 -14.54
CA LEU A 131 -5.98 8.40 -14.67
C LEU A 131 -4.60 9.04 -14.58
N LEU A 132 -3.85 8.66 -13.55
CA LEU A 132 -2.44 9.01 -13.45
C LEU A 132 -1.60 7.87 -14.03
N ASP A 133 -0.81 8.19 -15.05
CA ASP A 133 0.08 7.25 -15.73
C ASP A 133 1.52 7.74 -15.54
N LEU A 134 2.25 7.15 -14.60
CA LEU A 134 3.67 7.38 -14.37
C LEU A 134 4.49 6.22 -14.94
N LEU A 135 5.68 6.55 -15.42
CA LEU A 135 6.66 5.60 -15.94
C LEU A 135 7.79 5.41 -14.91
N HIS A 136 8.32 4.17 -14.82
CA HIS A 136 9.35 3.81 -13.83
C HIS A 136 10.71 3.49 -14.43
N LEU A 137 10.98 3.99 -15.65
CA LEU A 137 12.29 3.84 -16.27
C LEU A 137 13.22 4.97 -15.80
N PRO A 138 14.46 4.68 -15.38
CA PRO A 138 15.39 5.67 -14.84
C PRO A 138 16.04 6.50 -15.94
N THR A 139 15.23 7.15 -16.79
CA THR A 139 15.68 7.99 -17.90
C THR A 139 15.12 9.41 -17.78
N GLU A 140 15.84 10.37 -18.37
CA GLU A 140 15.44 11.77 -18.39
C GLU A 140 14.13 12.02 -19.19
N PRO A 141 13.89 11.37 -20.34
CA PRO A 141 12.59 11.48 -21.01
C PRO A 141 11.42 11.02 -20.15
N THR A 142 11.60 9.95 -19.36
CA THR A 142 10.61 9.48 -18.39
C THR A 142 10.33 10.55 -17.32
N ALA A 143 11.37 11.14 -16.73
CA ALA A 143 11.19 12.18 -15.71
C ALA A 143 10.38 13.37 -16.23
N ARG A 144 10.65 13.82 -17.45
CA ARG A 144 9.89 14.91 -18.10
C ARG A 144 8.44 14.52 -18.41
N TYR A 145 8.22 13.29 -18.85
CA TYR A 145 6.86 12.79 -19.05
C TYR A 145 6.08 12.79 -17.75
N ASP A 146 6.67 12.25 -16.69
CA ASP A 146 6.04 12.15 -15.37
C ASP A 146 5.75 13.54 -14.78
N GLU A 147 6.67 14.49 -14.93
CA GLU A 147 6.45 15.87 -14.49
C GLU A 147 5.23 16.50 -15.18
N VAL A 148 5.07 16.29 -16.49
CA VAL A 148 3.88 16.75 -17.25
C VAL A 148 2.61 16.05 -16.74
N ARG A 149 2.68 14.75 -16.42
CA ARG A 149 1.52 14.01 -15.86
C ARG A 149 1.13 14.53 -14.49
N LEU A 150 2.11 14.80 -13.62
CA LEU A 150 1.86 15.40 -12.31
C LEU A 150 1.32 16.84 -12.42
N GLY A 151 1.77 17.63 -13.38
CA GLY A 151 1.21 18.96 -13.67
C GLY A 151 -0.29 18.88 -14.01
N ARG A 152 -0.67 17.94 -14.88
CA ARG A 152 -2.08 17.71 -15.23
C ARG A 152 -2.90 17.25 -14.02
N LEU A 153 -2.33 16.39 -13.18
CA LEU A 153 -3.00 15.98 -11.93
C LEU A 153 -3.20 17.18 -11.00
N ALA A 154 -2.19 18.06 -10.86
CA ALA A 154 -2.30 19.28 -10.05
C ALA A 154 -3.42 20.19 -10.53
N ASP A 155 -3.56 20.39 -11.86
CA ASP A 155 -4.65 21.18 -12.45
C ASP A 155 -6.02 20.56 -12.16
N VAL A 156 -6.14 19.22 -12.27
CA VAL A 156 -7.37 18.49 -11.99
C VAL A 156 -7.75 18.59 -10.52
N LEU A 157 -6.80 18.38 -9.61
CA LEU A 157 -7.02 18.52 -8.16
C LEU A 157 -7.45 19.95 -7.81
N GLY A 158 -6.78 20.95 -8.37
CA GLY A 158 -7.17 22.36 -8.19
C GLY A 158 -8.60 22.62 -8.67
N SER A 159 -9.05 22.03 -9.77
CA SER A 159 -10.41 22.17 -10.28
C SER A 159 -11.46 21.50 -9.37
N TRP A 160 -11.12 20.37 -8.74
CA TRP A 160 -12.03 19.63 -7.86
C TRP A 160 -12.15 20.27 -6.47
N THR A 161 -11.07 20.85 -5.97
CA THR A 161 -11.03 21.42 -4.60
C THR A 161 -11.27 22.92 -4.55
N GLY A 162 -11.06 23.61 -5.68
CA GLY A 162 -11.08 25.08 -5.74
C GLY A 162 -9.80 25.74 -5.22
N GLN A 163 -8.73 24.94 -4.93
CA GLN A 163 -7.45 25.44 -4.41
C GLN A 163 -6.29 25.05 -5.31
N PRO A 164 -5.45 25.99 -5.79
CA PRO A 164 -4.29 25.67 -6.61
C PRO A 164 -3.24 24.92 -5.79
N VAL A 165 -2.77 23.79 -6.30
CA VAL A 165 -1.76 22.92 -5.64
C VAL A 165 -0.47 23.69 -5.31
N THR A 166 -0.07 24.63 -6.17
CA THR A 166 1.17 25.40 -5.99
C THR A 166 1.23 26.19 -4.66
N ALA A 167 0.08 26.58 -4.14
CA ALA A 167 0.01 27.36 -2.88
C ALA A 167 0.39 26.52 -1.65
N GLY A 168 0.06 25.23 -1.65
CA GLY A 168 0.29 24.31 -0.52
C GLY A 168 1.49 23.36 -0.67
N LEU A 169 2.11 23.29 -1.85
CA LEU A 169 3.02 22.20 -2.21
C LEU A 169 4.23 22.09 -1.27
N THR A 170 4.88 23.18 -0.94
CA THR A 170 6.05 23.16 -0.04
C THR A 170 5.71 22.64 1.36
N ALA A 171 4.60 23.09 1.92
CA ALA A 171 4.15 22.65 3.24
C ALA A 171 3.73 21.16 3.22
N SER A 172 3.02 20.74 2.18
CA SER A 172 2.57 19.37 2.01
C SER A 172 3.75 18.40 1.81
N VAL A 173 4.74 18.74 0.98
CA VAL A 173 5.95 17.93 0.80
C VAL A 173 6.66 17.74 2.14
N ALA A 174 6.82 18.79 2.94
CA ALA A 174 7.45 18.69 4.26
C ALA A 174 6.64 17.80 5.22
N ALA A 175 5.32 17.98 5.27
CA ALA A 175 4.45 17.19 6.14
C ALA A 175 4.42 15.70 5.76
N VAL A 176 4.35 15.38 4.46
CA VAL A 176 4.36 13.99 3.98
C VAL A 176 5.75 13.35 4.14
N ALA A 177 6.84 14.11 4.01
CA ALA A 177 8.18 13.62 4.32
C ALA A 177 8.31 13.22 5.79
N GLU A 178 7.79 14.04 6.71
CA GLU A 178 7.72 13.71 8.14
C GLU A 178 6.82 12.50 8.40
N LEU A 179 5.66 12.43 7.74
CA LEU A 179 4.76 11.27 7.81
C LEU A 179 5.50 9.98 7.47
N ARG A 180 6.20 9.94 6.33
CA ARG A 180 6.98 8.76 5.92
C ARG A 180 8.12 8.44 6.90
N HIS A 181 8.78 9.45 7.45
CA HIS A 181 9.81 9.26 8.47
C HIS A 181 9.26 8.55 9.70
N LEU A 182 8.18 9.07 10.29
CA LEU A 182 7.54 8.47 11.46
C LEU A 182 6.98 7.06 11.17
N LEU A 183 6.42 6.83 9.98
CA LEU A 183 5.95 5.50 9.61
C LEU A 183 7.09 4.49 9.44
N ARG A 184 8.29 4.90 8.99
CA ARG A 184 9.49 4.05 9.01
C ARG A 184 9.91 3.70 10.43
N GLU A 185 9.92 4.67 11.35
CA GLU A 185 10.19 4.42 12.77
C GLU A 185 9.16 3.47 13.38
N VAL A 186 7.87 3.63 13.08
CA VAL A 186 6.81 2.67 13.48
C VAL A 186 7.09 1.28 12.90
N SER A 187 7.48 1.20 11.62
CA SER A 187 7.82 -0.10 11.02
C SER A 187 9.02 -0.75 11.70
N ASP A 188 10.00 0.03 12.15
CA ASP A 188 11.17 -0.50 12.85
C ASP A 188 10.83 -1.06 14.26
N LEU A 189 9.70 -0.66 14.87
CA LEU A 189 9.24 -1.20 16.17
C LEU A 189 8.87 -2.69 16.15
N ARG A 190 8.66 -3.31 14.97
CA ARG A 190 8.46 -4.76 14.81
C ARG A 190 9.77 -5.53 14.60
N ARG A 191 10.91 -4.84 14.52
CA ARG A 191 12.25 -5.37 14.23
C ARG A 191 13.12 -5.36 15.48
N GLY A 192 14.40 -5.72 15.31
CA GLY A 192 15.35 -5.70 16.41
C GLY A 192 15.16 -6.82 17.45
N PRO A 193 15.92 -6.79 18.53
CA PRO A 193 15.93 -7.85 19.56
C PRO A 193 14.74 -7.77 20.53
N ARG A 194 14.08 -6.61 20.61
CA ARG A 194 12.92 -6.37 21.50
C ARG A 194 11.79 -5.70 20.70
N PRO A 195 11.08 -6.45 19.85
CA PRO A 195 9.93 -5.90 19.13
C PRO A 195 8.80 -5.54 20.11
N VAL A 196 8.12 -4.42 19.84
CA VAL A 196 6.99 -3.92 20.63
C VAL A 196 5.70 -3.81 19.80
N LEU A 197 5.80 -3.88 18.48
CA LEU A 197 4.66 -3.95 17.56
C LEU A 197 4.73 -5.23 16.73
N THR A 198 3.55 -5.82 16.47
CA THR A 198 3.40 -6.91 15.49
C THR A 198 3.33 -6.33 14.08
N GLY A 199 3.58 -7.14 13.05
CA GLY A 199 3.36 -6.74 11.65
C GLY A 199 1.91 -6.35 11.38
N THR A 200 0.94 -7.05 12.00
CA THR A 200 -0.47 -6.69 11.96
C THR A 200 -0.71 -5.25 12.42
N ARG A 201 -0.14 -4.86 13.55
CA ARG A 201 -0.29 -3.49 14.09
C ARG A 201 0.38 -2.46 13.19
N VAL A 202 1.56 -2.77 12.66
CA VAL A 202 2.24 -1.87 11.70
C VAL A 202 1.38 -1.69 10.45
N LEU A 203 0.86 -2.75 9.84
CA LEU A 203 -0.04 -2.65 8.68
C LEU A 203 -1.28 -1.79 9.00
N ARG A 204 -1.87 -1.96 10.18
CA ARG A 204 -3.01 -1.15 10.62
C ARG A 204 -2.65 0.33 10.77
N VAL A 205 -1.49 0.65 11.31
CA VAL A 205 -1.01 2.03 11.41
C VAL A 205 -0.78 2.64 10.03
N LEU A 206 -0.15 1.91 9.11
CA LEU A 206 0.03 2.35 7.72
C LEU A 206 -1.31 2.58 7.02
N GLY A 207 -2.26 1.64 7.17
CA GLY A 207 -3.59 1.77 6.60
C GLY A 207 -4.44 2.89 7.21
N ALA A 208 -4.25 3.20 8.50
CA ALA A 208 -4.87 4.35 9.15
C ALA A 208 -4.29 5.67 8.61
N ALA A 209 -2.97 5.76 8.47
CA ALA A 209 -2.31 6.92 7.90
C ALA A 209 -2.72 7.18 6.43
N ALA A 210 -3.01 6.12 5.66
CA ALA A 210 -3.51 6.23 4.29
C ALA A 210 -5.00 6.69 4.19
N ALA A 211 -5.66 6.92 5.33
CA ALA A 211 -7.04 7.40 5.44
C ALA A 211 -7.16 8.72 6.24
N LEU A 212 -6.06 9.20 6.79
CA LEU A 212 -6.03 10.42 7.59
C LEU A 212 -5.16 11.49 6.92
N PRO A 213 -5.57 12.78 7.00
CA PRO A 213 -4.69 13.88 6.60
C PRO A 213 -3.50 14.01 7.57
N THR A 214 -2.41 14.61 7.10
CA THR A 214 -1.16 14.73 7.89
C THR A 214 -1.36 15.53 9.18
N ASP A 215 -2.21 16.55 9.21
CA ASP A 215 -2.52 17.33 10.43
C ASP A 215 -3.16 16.49 11.54
N VAL A 216 -3.81 15.37 11.21
CA VAL A 216 -4.40 14.42 12.16
C VAL A 216 -3.44 13.26 12.49
N SER A 217 -2.76 12.72 11.49
CA SER A 217 -1.92 11.52 11.66
C SER A 217 -0.59 11.83 12.35
N LEU A 218 0.09 12.94 12.02
CA LEU A 218 1.39 13.28 12.59
C LEU A 218 1.41 13.35 14.12
N PRO A 219 0.46 14.04 14.82
CA PRO A 219 0.44 14.04 16.27
C PRO A 219 0.29 12.66 16.91
N LEU A 220 -0.48 11.76 16.27
CA LEU A 220 -0.66 10.38 16.75
C LEU A 220 0.62 9.57 16.58
N LEU A 221 1.26 9.68 15.41
CA LEU A 221 2.48 8.94 15.10
C LEU A 221 3.66 9.39 15.96
N ARG A 222 3.86 10.71 16.14
CA ARG A 222 4.89 11.24 17.06
C ARG A 222 4.72 10.66 18.46
N ARG A 223 3.48 10.69 18.99
CA ARG A 223 3.18 10.15 20.32
C ARG A 223 3.42 8.65 20.43
N LEU A 224 3.09 7.89 19.37
CA LEU A 224 3.36 6.45 19.32
C LEU A 224 4.87 6.19 19.35
N VAL A 225 5.64 6.89 18.52
CA VAL A 225 7.10 6.71 18.40
C VAL A 225 7.81 7.16 19.68
N ASP A 226 7.53 8.38 20.18
CA ASP A 226 8.16 8.92 21.39
C ASP A 226 7.91 8.07 22.63
N GLY A 227 6.73 7.48 22.72
CA GLY A 227 6.31 6.64 23.85
C GLY A 227 6.50 5.13 23.64
N ALA A 228 7.07 4.69 22.52
CA ALA A 228 7.19 3.26 22.17
C ALA A 228 7.98 2.44 23.20
N GLY A 229 8.95 3.05 23.88
CA GLY A 229 9.73 2.40 24.95
C GLY A 229 8.88 1.91 26.13
N ALA A 230 7.67 2.49 26.35
CA ALA A 230 6.74 2.07 27.40
C ALA A 230 5.83 0.90 26.96
N LEU A 231 5.81 0.54 25.68
CA LEU A 231 5.03 -0.59 25.20
C LEU A 231 5.66 -1.93 25.65
N PRO A 232 4.82 -2.94 25.93
CA PRO A 232 5.33 -4.25 26.32
C PRO A 232 6.09 -4.90 25.17
N ALA A 233 7.21 -5.56 25.49
CA ALA A 233 7.92 -6.38 24.53
C ALA A 233 7.07 -7.57 24.11
N LEU A 234 7.12 -7.91 22.82
CA LEU A 234 6.42 -9.07 22.28
C LEU A 234 7.20 -10.37 22.57
N PRO A 235 6.51 -11.51 22.68
CA PRO A 235 7.16 -12.79 22.72
C PRO A 235 7.95 -13.04 21.42
N GLN A 236 8.98 -13.86 21.51
CA GLN A 236 9.73 -14.29 20.34
C GLN A 236 8.85 -15.19 19.45
N GLY A 237 8.93 -14.99 18.14
CA GLY A 237 8.25 -15.76 17.12
C GLY A 237 9.14 -15.90 15.90
N ARG A 238 8.85 -16.89 15.03
CA ARG A 238 9.56 -17.05 13.75
C ARG A 238 9.40 -15.79 12.90
N ARG A 239 10.50 -15.19 12.51
CA ARG A 239 10.52 -13.90 11.80
C ARG A 239 10.26 -14.09 10.31
N VAL A 240 9.12 -13.61 9.84
CA VAL A 240 8.66 -13.76 8.45
C VAL A 240 8.80 -12.43 7.72
N TYR A 241 9.44 -12.46 6.55
CA TYR A 241 9.37 -11.37 5.58
C TYR A 241 8.37 -11.73 4.48
N LEU A 242 7.41 -10.84 4.21
CA LEU A 242 6.38 -11.07 3.19
C LEU A 242 6.78 -10.44 1.85
N THR A 243 6.53 -11.17 0.77
CA THR A 243 6.58 -10.66 -0.61
C THR A 243 5.37 -11.16 -1.38
N GLY A 244 5.16 -10.67 -2.58
CA GLY A 244 4.05 -11.09 -3.41
C GLY A 244 3.02 -10.00 -3.66
N SER A 245 1.76 -10.38 -3.64
CA SER A 245 0.64 -9.43 -3.79
C SER A 245 0.49 -8.53 -2.58
N ALA A 246 0.23 -7.25 -2.82
CA ALA A 246 0.03 -6.29 -1.75
C ALA A 246 -1.18 -6.66 -0.87
N GLN A 247 -0.98 -6.64 0.44
CA GLN A 247 -2.03 -6.96 1.40
C GLN A 247 -2.72 -5.67 1.85
N ASP A 248 -3.86 -5.36 1.28
CA ASP A 248 -4.67 -4.17 1.59
C ASP A 248 -5.62 -4.36 2.81
N HIS A 249 -5.63 -5.57 3.35
CA HIS A 249 -6.27 -5.96 4.60
C HIS A 249 -5.32 -6.84 5.44
N ASP A 250 -5.64 -7.05 6.72
CA ASP A 250 -4.72 -7.63 7.70
C ASP A 250 -4.87 -9.15 7.93
N GLU A 251 -5.75 -9.85 7.19
CA GLU A 251 -6.06 -11.27 7.44
C GLU A 251 -4.81 -12.19 7.36
N VAL A 252 -3.93 -11.98 6.38
CA VAL A 252 -2.68 -12.77 6.24
C VAL A 252 -1.76 -12.54 7.43
N TYR A 253 -1.63 -11.29 7.89
CA TYR A 253 -0.80 -10.94 9.06
C TYR A 253 -1.38 -11.54 10.34
N VAL A 254 -2.69 -11.39 10.56
CA VAL A 254 -3.39 -11.98 11.71
C VAL A 254 -3.23 -13.50 11.73
N ALA A 255 -3.36 -14.16 10.57
CA ALA A 255 -3.19 -15.61 10.47
C ALA A 255 -1.75 -16.04 10.80
N LEU A 256 -0.73 -15.33 10.31
CA LEU A 256 0.68 -15.63 10.60
C LEU A 256 1.01 -15.39 12.08
N GLU A 257 0.56 -14.30 12.65
CA GLU A 257 0.96 -13.88 14.01
C GLU A 257 0.09 -14.54 15.08
N ALA A 258 -1.24 -14.42 15.01
CA ALA A 258 -2.13 -14.93 16.06
C ALA A 258 -2.35 -16.44 15.97
N ALA A 259 -2.44 -17.03 14.77
CA ALA A 259 -2.73 -18.45 14.62
C ALA A 259 -1.47 -19.33 14.48
N LEU A 260 -0.34 -18.77 13.99
CA LEU A 260 0.89 -19.55 13.73
C LEU A 260 2.06 -19.14 14.63
N GLY A 261 1.92 -18.10 15.46
CA GLY A 261 2.96 -17.65 16.38
C GLY A 261 4.20 -17.07 15.69
N CYS A 262 4.06 -16.59 14.46
CA CYS A 262 5.11 -15.89 13.73
C CYS A 262 5.15 -14.41 14.11
N LEU A 263 6.17 -13.69 13.64
CA LEU A 263 6.25 -12.24 13.65
C LEU A 263 6.56 -11.76 12.24
N VAL A 264 5.66 -11.00 11.62
CA VAL A 264 5.91 -10.37 10.32
C VAL A 264 6.79 -9.15 10.52
N VAL A 265 8.07 -9.27 10.12
CA VAL A 265 9.10 -8.25 10.37
C VAL A 265 9.30 -7.27 9.22
N GLY A 266 8.65 -7.47 8.11
CA GLY A 266 8.70 -6.59 6.94
C GLY A 266 7.99 -7.19 5.74
N GLU A 267 7.78 -6.36 4.74
CA GLU A 267 7.24 -6.73 3.44
C GLU A 267 7.73 -5.79 2.34
N ASP A 268 7.76 -6.27 1.09
CA ASP A 268 8.11 -5.47 -0.08
C ASP A 268 6.90 -5.17 -0.98
N THR A 269 5.80 -4.82 -0.35
CA THR A 269 4.55 -4.46 -1.01
C THR A 269 4.18 -3.00 -0.78
N ASP A 270 3.33 -2.46 -1.61
CA ASP A 270 2.95 -1.04 -1.60
C ASP A 270 1.89 -0.66 -0.53
N TRP A 271 1.36 -1.64 0.20
CA TRP A 271 0.61 -1.43 1.45
C TRP A 271 1.49 -1.57 2.70
N GLY A 272 2.79 -1.81 2.53
CA GLY A 272 3.78 -1.96 3.58
C GLY A 272 4.98 -1.03 3.40
N ASP A 273 6.17 -1.55 3.72
CA ASP A 273 7.42 -0.78 3.74
C ASP A 273 7.77 -0.11 2.40
N LEU A 274 7.31 -0.70 1.27
CA LEU A 274 7.57 -0.14 -0.05
C LEU A 274 6.88 1.22 -0.25
N ALA A 275 5.71 1.44 0.36
CA ALA A 275 5.01 2.72 0.34
C ALA A 275 5.82 3.86 0.98
N LEU A 276 6.74 3.52 1.88
CA LEU A 276 7.55 4.47 2.65
C LEU A 276 8.87 4.84 1.96
N SER A 277 9.14 4.27 0.78
CA SER A 277 10.44 4.34 0.10
C SER A 277 10.64 5.59 -0.77
N ALA A 278 9.60 6.37 -1.05
CA ALA A 278 9.74 7.60 -1.80
C ALA A 278 10.41 8.69 -0.95
N ASP A 279 11.49 9.27 -1.48
CA ASP A 279 12.23 10.36 -0.85
C ASP A 279 12.19 11.58 -1.76
N VAL A 280 11.48 12.61 -1.33
CA VAL A 280 11.22 13.81 -2.15
C VAL A 280 12.26 14.87 -1.81
N GLY A 281 13.24 15.06 -2.71
CA GLY A 281 14.37 15.96 -2.51
C GLY A 281 14.09 17.44 -2.80
N GLY A 282 12.84 17.85 -3.07
CA GLY A 282 12.46 19.23 -3.36
C GLY A 282 10.95 19.43 -3.43
N ALA A 283 10.48 20.67 -3.37
CA ALA A 283 9.06 21.02 -3.35
C ALA A 283 8.58 21.50 -4.73
N ASP A 284 8.91 20.77 -5.79
CA ASP A 284 8.45 21.01 -7.14
C ASP A 284 8.00 19.71 -7.84
N LEU A 285 7.31 19.84 -8.96
CA LEU A 285 6.77 18.70 -9.70
C LEU A 285 7.85 17.76 -10.23
N GLY A 286 9.01 18.31 -10.63
CA GLY A 286 10.14 17.53 -11.11
C GLY A 286 10.77 16.67 -9.98
N ALA A 287 10.88 17.22 -8.77
CA ALA A 287 11.33 16.47 -7.58
C ALA A 287 10.36 15.35 -7.22
N LEU A 288 9.05 15.62 -7.24
CA LEU A 288 8.02 14.60 -7.03
C LEU A 288 8.09 13.52 -8.12
N ALA A 289 8.18 13.89 -9.39
CA ALA A 289 8.27 12.94 -10.50
C ALA A 289 9.46 11.99 -10.32
N ARG A 290 10.64 12.52 -9.99
CA ARG A 290 11.83 11.70 -9.71
C ARG A 290 11.63 10.78 -8.51
N ALA A 291 11.09 11.29 -7.39
CA ALA A 291 10.88 10.50 -6.18
C ALA A 291 9.92 9.32 -6.41
N TYR A 292 8.81 9.54 -7.11
CA TYR A 292 7.84 8.50 -7.40
C TYR A 292 8.32 7.51 -8.47
N ARG A 293 9.09 7.96 -9.47
CA ARG A 293 9.76 7.10 -10.43
C ARG A 293 10.79 6.18 -9.77
N ASP A 294 11.61 6.74 -8.89
CA ASP A 294 12.77 6.07 -8.29
C ASP A 294 12.47 5.36 -6.97
N ARG A 295 11.22 5.42 -6.48
CA ARG A 295 10.79 4.72 -5.28
C ARG A 295 11.14 3.23 -5.30
N GLY A 296 11.03 2.57 -4.17
CA GLY A 296 11.32 1.14 -4.03
C GLY A 296 10.64 0.29 -5.11
N PRO A 297 11.25 -0.82 -5.50
CA PRO A 297 10.85 -1.58 -6.68
C PRO A 297 9.56 -2.38 -6.43
N ALA A 298 8.44 -1.97 -7.01
CA ALA A 298 7.20 -2.74 -7.01
C ALA A 298 7.22 -3.82 -8.12
N ALA A 299 6.49 -4.91 -7.92
CA ALA A 299 6.48 -6.05 -8.83
C ALA A 299 6.07 -5.68 -10.27
N ALA A 300 5.04 -4.84 -10.43
CA ALA A 300 4.53 -4.47 -11.75
C ALA A 300 5.42 -3.45 -12.51
N THR A 301 6.36 -2.76 -11.83
CA THR A 301 7.07 -1.60 -12.39
C THR A 301 8.59 -1.71 -12.39
N ALA A 302 9.15 -2.67 -11.68
CA ALA A 302 10.60 -2.82 -11.55
C ALA A 302 11.14 -4.07 -12.26
N SER A 303 12.43 -4.07 -12.56
CA SER A 303 13.10 -5.25 -13.12
C SER A 303 13.33 -6.32 -12.06
N LEU A 304 13.34 -7.60 -12.49
CA LEU A 304 13.61 -8.75 -11.62
C LEU A 304 14.90 -8.61 -10.78
N PRO A 305 16.06 -8.19 -11.34
CA PRO A 305 17.28 -8.03 -10.55
C PRO A 305 17.13 -6.96 -9.46
N ARG A 306 16.45 -5.84 -9.75
CA ARG A 306 16.22 -4.77 -8.78
C ARG A 306 15.32 -5.25 -7.64
N ARG A 307 14.25 -5.99 -7.97
CA ARG A 307 13.35 -6.62 -6.98
C ARG A 307 14.11 -7.59 -6.09
N ALA A 308 14.84 -8.53 -6.68
CA ALA A 308 15.58 -9.56 -5.93
C ALA A 308 16.64 -8.94 -4.98
N ALA A 309 17.39 -7.96 -5.46
CA ALA A 309 18.40 -7.25 -4.65
C ALA A 309 17.73 -6.49 -3.48
N TRP A 310 16.62 -5.81 -3.74
CA TRP A 310 15.86 -5.11 -2.70
C TRP A 310 15.35 -6.09 -1.63
N THR A 311 14.67 -7.15 -2.05
CA THR A 311 14.11 -8.16 -1.12
C THR A 311 15.21 -8.78 -0.25
N ALA A 312 16.34 -9.17 -0.82
CA ALA A 312 17.46 -9.73 -0.06
C ALA A 312 18.01 -8.74 0.96
N GLU A 313 18.16 -7.47 0.59
CA GLU A 313 18.60 -6.42 1.52
C GLU A 313 17.61 -6.22 2.67
N GLN A 314 16.31 -6.16 2.38
CA GLN A 314 15.29 -5.97 3.41
C GLN A 314 15.16 -7.20 4.33
N VAL A 315 15.30 -8.41 3.79
CA VAL A 315 15.36 -9.67 4.57
C VAL A 315 16.53 -9.63 5.56
N ARG A 316 17.73 -9.21 5.11
CA ARG A 316 18.90 -9.04 6.02
C ARG A 316 18.63 -7.98 7.09
N ARG A 317 18.17 -6.79 6.70
CA ARG A 317 17.90 -5.67 7.64
C ARG A 317 16.87 -6.03 8.69
N SER A 318 15.85 -6.79 8.33
CA SER A 318 14.79 -7.22 9.24
C SER A 318 15.17 -8.46 10.05
N ALA A 319 16.35 -9.07 9.81
CA ALA A 319 16.76 -10.35 10.37
C ALA A 319 15.65 -11.41 10.24
N ALA A 320 15.04 -11.49 9.06
CA ALA A 320 13.99 -12.46 8.79
C ALA A 320 14.58 -13.87 8.67
N GLU A 321 13.86 -14.85 9.19
CA GLU A 321 14.23 -16.27 9.19
C GLU A 321 13.59 -17.05 8.04
N VAL A 322 12.62 -16.43 7.35
CA VAL A 322 11.96 -17.00 6.17
C VAL A 322 11.40 -15.90 5.28
N LEU A 323 11.53 -16.09 3.96
CA LEU A 323 10.83 -15.31 2.94
C LEU A 323 9.56 -16.05 2.55
N LEU A 324 8.39 -15.45 2.74
CA LEU A 324 7.10 -16.02 2.33
C LEU A 324 6.47 -15.18 1.22
N GLY A 325 6.34 -15.76 0.04
CA GLY A 325 5.58 -15.20 -1.07
C GLY A 325 4.10 -15.58 -0.97
N VAL A 326 3.21 -14.59 -1.01
CA VAL A 326 1.76 -14.79 -1.07
C VAL A 326 1.23 -14.07 -2.29
N VAL A 327 0.82 -14.82 -3.31
CA VAL A 327 0.43 -14.26 -4.62
C VAL A 327 -1.01 -14.64 -4.94
N ARG A 328 -1.86 -13.62 -5.16
CA ARG A 328 -3.26 -13.81 -5.56
C ARG A 328 -3.37 -14.38 -6.98
N GLU A 329 -4.46 -15.06 -7.27
CA GLU A 329 -4.66 -15.81 -8.50
C GLU A 329 -4.50 -14.97 -9.78
N HIS A 330 -4.97 -13.72 -9.73
CA HIS A 330 -4.96 -12.82 -10.90
C HIS A 330 -3.97 -11.66 -10.78
N ASP A 331 -3.00 -11.76 -9.87
CA ASP A 331 -1.87 -10.83 -9.73
C ASP A 331 -0.58 -11.54 -10.17
N GLU A 332 -0.32 -11.54 -11.47
CA GLU A 332 0.74 -12.39 -12.04
C GLU A 332 2.15 -11.87 -11.80
N ALA A 333 2.34 -10.54 -11.75
CA ALA A 333 3.68 -9.94 -11.71
C ALA A 333 4.55 -10.45 -10.53
N PRO A 334 4.06 -10.53 -9.28
CA PRO A 334 4.86 -11.02 -8.16
C PRO A 334 5.28 -12.48 -8.28
N ALA A 335 4.49 -13.32 -9.00
CA ALA A 335 4.85 -14.71 -9.21
C ALA A 335 6.11 -14.86 -10.08
N TRP A 336 6.29 -13.96 -11.04
CA TRP A 336 7.48 -13.92 -11.90
C TRP A 336 8.73 -13.43 -11.17
N ASP A 337 8.58 -12.59 -10.14
CA ASP A 337 9.69 -12.08 -9.33
C ASP A 337 10.25 -13.14 -8.38
N PHE A 338 9.39 -13.99 -7.85
CA PHE A 338 9.72 -14.88 -6.73
C PHE A 338 10.92 -15.83 -6.97
N PRO A 339 11.14 -16.44 -8.14
CA PRO A 339 12.32 -17.27 -8.38
C PRO A 339 13.65 -16.52 -8.19
N ALA A 340 13.72 -15.25 -8.63
CA ALA A 340 14.91 -14.41 -8.45
C ALA A 340 15.08 -13.95 -6.98
N GLN A 341 13.99 -13.60 -6.30
CA GLN A 341 13.99 -13.27 -4.87
C GLN A 341 14.44 -14.48 -4.03
N ARG A 342 13.89 -15.68 -4.30
CA ARG A 342 14.29 -16.94 -3.66
C ARG A 342 15.80 -17.20 -3.80
N ALA A 343 16.33 -17.07 -5.01
CA ALA A 343 17.76 -17.29 -5.26
C ALA A 343 18.62 -16.27 -4.48
N ALA A 344 18.20 -15.02 -4.41
CA ALA A 344 18.92 -13.97 -3.70
C ALA A 344 18.95 -14.20 -2.18
N VAL A 345 17.83 -14.59 -1.55
CA VAL A 345 17.80 -14.84 -0.11
C VAL A 345 18.43 -16.19 0.27
N ALA A 346 18.39 -17.19 -0.61
CA ALA A 346 19.04 -18.47 -0.40
C ALA A 346 20.58 -18.34 -0.30
N ALA A 347 21.16 -17.34 -0.97
CA ALA A 347 22.59 -17.03 -0.84
C ALA A 347 22.98 -16.61 0.59
N ASP A 348 22.04 -16.07 1.36
CA ASP A 348 22.19 -15.70 2.77
C ASP A 348 21.69 -16.83 3.71
N GLY A 349 21.36 -18.01 3.19
CA GLY A 349 20.87 -19.14 3.98
C GLY A 349 19.43 -18.98 4.48
N VAL A 350 18.65 -18.05 3.93
CA VAL A 350 17.26 -17.84 4.33
C VAL A 350 16.32 -18.72 3.50
N PRO A 351 15.55 -19.63 4.13
CA PRO A 351 14.57 -20.45 3.45
C PRO A 351 13.41 -19.62 2.90
N SER A 352 12.79 -20.11 1.85
CA SER A 352 11.66 -19.44 1.23
C SER A 352 10.53 -20.39 0.83
N ALA A 353 9.31 -19.89 0.80
CA ALA A 353 8.14 -20.60 0.31
C ALA A 353 7.24 -19.66 -0.50
N LEU A 354 6.51 -20.21 -1.47
CA LEU A 354 5.56 -19.47 -2.31
C LEU A 354 4.19 -20.12 -2.21
N LEU A 355 3.20 -19.30 -1.85
CA LEU A 355 1.79 -19.57 -2.03
C LEU A 355 1.32 -18.80 -3.27
N ALA A 356 1.27 -19.46 -4.42
CA ALA A 356 0.77 -18.90 -5.66
C ALA A 356 -0.72 -19.19 -5.84
N ARG A 357 -1.40 -18.36 -6.67
CA ARG A 357 -2.82 -18.52 -7.04
C ARG A 357 -3.76 -18.57 -5.83
N GLN A 358 -3.49 -17.73 -4.86
CA GLN A 358 -4.32 -17.68 -3.66
C GLN A 358 -5.62 -16.93 -3.93
N PRO A 359 -6.75 -17.37 -3.33
CA PRO A 359 -7.95 -16.56 -3.28
C PRO A 359 -7.66 -15.26 -2.50
N TYR A 360 -8.57 -14.29 -2.60
CA TYR A 360 -8.41 -13.02 -1.87
C TYR A 360 -8.32 -13.24 -0.34
N ARG A 361 -9.08 -14.20 0.18
CA ARG A 361 -8.95 -14.67 1.56
C ARG A 361 -8.05 -15.90 1.62
N VAL A 362 -6.88 -15.76 2.23
CA VAL A 362 -5.91 -16.84 2.39
C VAL A 362 -6.17 -17.59 3.70
N LEU A 363 -6.18 -18.93 3.65
CA LEU A 363 -6.42 -19.75 4.82
C LEU A 363 -5.15 -19.93 5.66
N ALA A 364 -5.30 -19.92 6.99
CA ALA A 364 -4.18 -20.17 7.91
C ALA A 364 -3.55 -21.55 7.74
N THR A 365 -4.32 -22.55 7.26
CA THR A 365 -3.82 -23.91 6.94
C THR A 365 -2.82 -23.88 5.80
N ASP A 366 -3.05 -23.05 4.77
CA ASP A 366 -2.19 -22.95 3.60
C ASP A 366 -0.89 -22.23 3.95
N LEU A 367 -0.99 -21.15 4.75
CA LEU A 367 0.17 -20.43 5.31
C LEU A 367 1.04 -21.37 6.16
N ARG A 368 0.42 -22.19 7.01
CA ARG A 368 1.13 -23.19 7.84
C ARG A 368 1.86 -24.22 6.97
N SER A 369 1.19 -24.75 5.97
CA SER A 369 1.78 -25.72 5.03
C SER A 369 2.97 -25.12 4.28
N ALA A 370 2.83 -23.89 3.78
CA ALA A 370 3.91 -23.18 3.09
C ALA A 370 5.13 -22.96 4.00
N LEU A 371 4.90 -22.47 5.24
CA LEU A 371 5.99 -22.26 6.20
C LEU A 371 6.69 -23.57 6.59
N GLY A 372 5.96 -24.70 6.63
CA GLY A 372 6.52 -26.03 6.89
C GLY A 372 7.34 -26.59 5.72
N SER A 373 7.05 -26.15 4.48
CA SER A 373 7.75 -26.56 3.26
C SER A 373 8.87 -25.60 2.82
N ALA A 374 9.14 -24.55 3.58
CA ALA A 374 10.15 -23.54 3.23
C ALA A 374 11.56 -24.17 3.17
N THR A 375 12.26 -23.98 2.06
CA THR A 375 13.60 -24.53 1.79
C THR A 375 14.58 -23.47 1.33
N CYS A 376 15.88 -23.74 1.53
CA CYS A 376 16.99 -22.95 0.98
C CYS A 376 17.45 -23.46 -0.41
N GLU A 377 16.78 -24.45 -0.98
CA GLU A 377 17.21 -25.00 -2.28
C GLU A 377 17.01 -23.99 -3.40
N PRO A 378 18.06 -23.67 -4.18
CA PRO A 378 17.87 -22.92 -5.40
C PRO A 378 17.00 -23.75 -6.34
N VAL A 379 16.04 -23.13 -7.02
CA VAL A 379 15.33 -23.77 -8.13
C VAL A 379 16.40 -24.14 -9.17
N LEU A 380 16.70 -25.41 -9.33
CA LEU A 380 17.53 -25.91 -10.42
C LEU A 380 16.89 -25.38 -11.71
N SER A 381 17.59 -24.53 -12.43
CA SER A 381 17.24 -24.10 -13.78
C SER A 381 17.38 -25.31 -14.71
N GLY A 382 16.41 -26.21 -14.64
CA GLY A 382 16.27 -27.37 -15.45
C GLY A 382 15.16 -27.21 -16.47
N ALA A 383 15.44 -26.44 -17.51
CA ALA A 383 14.83 -26.64 -18.82
C ALA A 383 15.75 -26.00 -19.86
N ARG A 384 16.81 -26.71 -20.18
CA ARG A 384 17.32 -26.66 -21.56
C ARG A 384 16.37 -27.53 -22.39
N ALA A 385 15.61 -26.95 -23.27
CA ALA A 385 15.19 -27.47 -24.55
C ALA A 385 14.58 -26.33 -25.38
#